data_2556d5e4c7be2d3aa0562a8011f4c323
#
_entry.id   2556d5e4c7be2d3aa0562a8011f4c323
#
_cell.length_a   1.000
_cell.length_b   1.000
_cell.length_c   1.000
_cell.angle_alpha   90.00
_cell.angle_beta   90.00
_cell.angle_gamma   90.00
#
_symmetry.space_group_name_H-M   'P 1'
#
loop_
_entity.id
_entity.type
_entity.pdbx_description
1 polymer ?
#
loop_
_entity_poly.entity_id
_entity_poly.type
_entity_poly.pdbx_seq_one_letter_code
_entity_poly.pdbx_strand_id
1 'polypeptide(L)'
;MDEPILNAHNKDEYPPAHTAEHILNGTMVKMFGCRRAKTAHVERKKSKLDYDFPRALSPDEVAAVEARVNEVIAADMPLTMEFANQNDLAERFDLERLPEDASSTVRIVHVGDYDECLCAGKHVDHTAQIGHFRISSTRFQEGTLRLVFRLDGENF
;
A
#
# COMPACT_ATOMS: atom_id res chain seq x y z
N MET A 1 14.88 -16.15 -14.82
CA MET A 1 14.49 -15.50 -13.95
C MET A 1 15.26 -14.88 -13.34
N ASP A 2 15.25 -14.18 -12.96
CA ASP A 2 15.73 -13.82 -12.45
C ASP A 2 15.58 -12.99 -11.31
N GLU A 3 14.41 -12.93 -10.75
CA GLU A 3 14.16 -12.25 -9.50
C GLU A 3 14.71 -13.07 -8.35
N PRO A 4 15.29 -12.40 -7.33
CA PRO A 4 15.71 -13.11 -6.13
C PRO A 4 14.51 -13.78 -5.47
N ILE A 5 14.78 -14.84 -4.73
CA ILE A 5 13.75 -15.48 -3.93
C ILE A 5 13.53 -14.61 -2.70
N LEU A 6 12.33 -14.08 -2.57
CA LEU A 6 11.96 -13.24 -1.45
C LEU A 6 11.16 -14.03 -0.43
N ASN A 7 10.85 -13.39 0.69
CA ASN A 7 10.08 -14.04 1.75
C ASN A 7 8.72 -14.48 1.25
N ALA A 8 8.22 -15.56 1.81
CA ALA A 8 6.89 -16.04 1.48
C ALA A 8 5.84 -14.97 1.74
N HIS A 9 4.79 -14.99 0.95
CA HIS A 9 3.73 -14.02 1.09
C HIS A 9 2.39 -14.76 1.03
N ASN A 10 1.31 -14.04 1.31
CA ASN A 10 -0.03 -14.61 1.35
C ASN A 10 -0.36 -15.25 0.00
N LYS A 11 -0.79 -16.53 0.04
CA LYS A 11 -1.13 -17.25 -1.17
C LYS A 11 -2.36 -16.67 -1.87
N ASP A 12 -3.25 -16.07 -1.10
CA ASP A 12 -4.49 -15.52 -1.61
C ASP A 12 -4.35 -14.05 -1.97
N GLU A 13 -3.12 -13.60 -2.13
CA GLU A 13 -2.83 -12.23 -2.47
C GLU A 13 -3.56 -11.82 -3.74
N TYR A 14 -4.15 -10.63 -3.67
CA TYR A 14 -4.89 -10.05 -4.80
C TYR A 14 -4.14 -8.81 -5.27
N PRO A 15 -3.42 -8.89 -6.39
CA PRO A 15 -2.56 -7.78 -6.82
C PRO A 15 -3.23 -6.41 -6.91
N PRO A 16 -4.45 -6.26 -7.44
CA PRO A 16 -5.08 -4.95 -7.46
C PRO A 16 -5.24 -4.34 -6.07
N ALA A 17 -5.64 -5.14 -5.08
CA ALA A 17 -5.81 -4.63 -3.73
C ALA A 17 -4.47 -4.36 -3.07
N HIS A 18 -3.47 -5.16 -3.36
CA HIS A 18 -2.13 -4.95 -2.81
C HIS A 18 -1.52 -3.65 -3.32
N THR A 19 -1.68 -3.38 -4.61
CA THR A 19 -1.19 -2.12 -5.17
C THR A 19 -1.98 -0.94 -4.61
N ALA A 20 -3.30 -1.11 -4.44
CA ALA A 20 -4.13 -0.07 -3.84
C ALA A 20 -3.67 0.24 -2.41
N GLU A 21 -3.23 -0.78 -1.67
CA GLU A 21 -2.68 -0.57 -0.33
C GLU A 21 -1.47 0.35 -0.37
N HIS A 22 -0.56 0.14 -1.32
CA HIS A 22 0.62 0.99 -1.46
C HIS A 22 0.22 2.43 -1.75
N ILE A 23 -0.75 2.62 -2.62
CA ILE A 23 -1.20 3.96 -2.97
C ILE A 23 -1.86 4.64 -1.77
N LEU A 24 -2.68 3.89 -1.03
CA LEU A 24 -3.32 4.43 0.16
C LEU A 24 -2.29 4.82 1.22
N ASN A 25 -1.30 3.96 1.46
CA ASN A 25 -0.23 4.30 2.40
C ASN A 25 0.51 5.57 1.97
N GLY A 26 0.89 5.66 0.70
CA GLY A 26 1.56 6.85 0.20
C GLY A 26 0.72 8.10 0.35
N THR A 27 -0.58 7.97 0.12
CA THR A 27 -1.51 9.07 0.25
C THR A 27 -1.62 9.54 1.71
N MET A 28 -1.75 8.60 2.64
CA MET A 28 -1.84 8.95 4.06
C MET A 28 -0.58 9.66 4.53
N VAL A 29 0.58 9.16 4.11
CA VAL A 29 1.84 9.80 4.49
C VAL A 29 1.91 11.22 3.92
N LYS A 30 1.55 11.39 2.65
CA LYS A 30 1.64 12.70 1.98
C LYS A 30 0.64 13.71 2.54
N MET A 31 -0.57 13.26 2.84
CA MET A 31 -1.62 14.18 3.28
C MET A 31 -1.55 14.51 4.76
N PHE A 32 -1.14 13.56 5.59
CA PHE A 32 -1.22 13.73 7.04
C PHE A 32 0.11 13.61 7.76
N GLY A 33 1.17 13.22 7.06
CA GLY A 33 2.48 13.09 7.68
C GLY A 33 2.60 11.94 8.66
N CYS A 34 1.67 10.98 8.62
CA CYS A 34 1.73 9.83 9.51
C CYS A 34 2.64 8.76 8.92
N ARG A 35 2.93 7.73 9.71
CA ARG A 35 3.67 6.58 9.21
C ARG A 35 2.75 5.70 8.39
N ARG A 36 3.33 4.80 7.61
CA ARG A 36 2.55 3.82 6.86
C ARG A 36 1.80 2.91 7.82
N ALA A 37 0.81 2.20 7.31
CA ALA A 37 -0.03 1.33 8.15
C ALA A 37 0.84 0.36 8.94
N LYS A 38 0.53 0.19 10.22
CA LYS A 38 1.25 -0.74 11.07
C LYS A 38 0.78 -2.17 10.88
N THR A 39 -0.47 -2.36 10.44
CA THR A 39 -0.98 -3.67 10.05
C THR A 39 -1.85 -3.51 8.82
N ALA A 40 -1.90 -4.56 8.01
CA ALA A 40 -2.69 -4.55 6.79
C ALA A 40 -3.19 -5.97 6.53
N HIS A 41 -4.48 -6.08 6.23
CA HIS A 41 -5.09 -7.33 5.78
C HIS A 41 -5.68 -7.05 4.40
N VAL A 42 -4.97 -7.47 3.37
CA VAL A 42 -5.32 -7.15 2.00
C VAL A 42 -5.98 -8.37 1.36
N GLU A 43 -7.24 -8.23 0.98
CA GLU A 43 -8.02 -9.32 0.41
C GLU A 43 -8.85 -8.83 -0.77
N ARG A 44 -9.35 -9.78 -1.55
CA ARG A 44 -10.12 -9.46 -2.75
C ARG A 44 -11.39 -8.66 -2.44
N LYS A 45 -12.15 -9.09 -1.44
CA LYS A 45 -13.45 -8.46 -1.17
C LYS A 45 -13.33 -7.14 -0.44
N LYS A 46 -12.50 -7.08 0.57
CA LYS A 46 -12.24 -5.85 1.29
C LYS A 46 -10.90 -5.94 1.99
N SER A 47 -10.29 -4.81 2.20
CA SER A 47 -8.98 -4.73 2.84
C SER A 47 -9.03 -3.75 4.00
N LYS A 48 -8.21 -3.99 5.01
CA LYS A 48 -8.17 -3.18 6.23
C LYS A 48 -6.75 -2.75 6.51
N LEU A 49 -6.56 -1.45 6.74
CA LEU A 49 -5.27 -0.91 7.12
C LEU A 49 -5.41 -0.15 8.43
N ASP A 50 -4.53 -0.43 9.38
CA ASP A 50 -4.51 0.24 10.68
C ASP A 50 -3.32 1.17 10.77
N TYR A 51 -3.58 2.41 11.15
CA TYR A 51 -2.57 3.46 11.25
C TYR A 51 -2.47 3.94 12.69
N ASP A 52 -1.24 4.28 13.12
CA ASP A 52 -1.08 5.07 14.33
C ASP A 52 -1.47 6.49 13.99
N PHE A 53 -2.53 6.98 14.62
CA PHE A 53 -3.11 8.26 14.22
C PHE A 53 -3.76 8.89 15.45
N PRO A 54 -3.76 10.22 15.57
CA PRO A 54 -4.22 10.88 16.80
C PRO A 54 -5.72 11.09 16.89
N ARG A 55 -6.46 10.86 15.79
CA ARG A 55 -7.89 11.18 15.77
C ARG A 55 -8.58 10.46 14.62
N ALA A 56 -9.92 10.50 14.63
CA ALA A 56 -10.69 9.99 13.50
C ALA A 56 -10.56 10.97 12.33
N LEU A 57 -10.76 10.47 11.11
CA LEU A 57 -10.84 11.33 9.93
C LEU A 57 -12.27 11.89 9.82
N SER A 58 -12.37 13.12 9.36
CA SER A 58 -13.68 13.70 9.06
C SER A 58 -14.20 13.11 7.75
N PRO A 59 -15.51 13.22 7.47
CA PRO A 59 -16.04 12.77 6.19
C PRO A 59 -15.37 13.44 5.00
N ASP A 60 -15.04 14.72 5.11
CA ASP A 60 -14.34 15.43 4.02
C ASP A 60 -12.94 14.89 3.81
N GLU A 61 -12.26 14.50 4.89
CA GLU A 61 -10.92 13.92 4.79
C GLU A 61 -10.99 12.55 4.14
N VAL A 62 -11.98 11.75 4.50
CA VAL A 62 -12.17 10.43 3.88
C VAL A 62 -12.39 10.61 2.38
N ALA A 63 -13.25 11.55 1.99
CA ALA A 63 -13.51 11.80 0.58
C ALA A 63 -12.25 12.27 -0.14
N ALA A 64 -11.44 13.10 0.51
CA ALA A 64 -10.21 13.60 -0.10
C ALA A 64 -9.18 12.48 -0.30
N VAL A 65 -9.05 11.58 0.66
CA VAL A 65 -8.16 10.44 0.53
C VAL A 65 -8.60 9.56 -0.62
N GLU A 66 -9.89 9.22 -0.66
CA GLU A 66 -10.43 8.37 -1.71
C GLU A 66 -10.23 9.01 -3.08
N ALA A 67 -10.48 10.31 -3.20
CA ALA A 67 -10.31 11.00 -4.48
C ALA A 67 -8.84 10.97 -4.92
N ARG A 68 -7.91 11.18 -4.00
CA ARG A 68 -6.49 11.17 -4.33
C ARG A 68 -6.05 9.79 -4.81
N VAL A 69 -6.48 8.73 -4.13
CA VAL A 69 -6.13 7.37 -4.56
C VAL A 69 -6.67 7.12 -5.96
N ASN A 70 -7.91 7.52 -6.22
CA ASN A 70 -8.50 7.32 -7.55
C ASN A 70 -7.81 8.15 -8.62
N GLU A 71 -7.28 9.32 -8.28
CA GLU A 71 -6.49 10.10 -9.23
C GLU A 71 -5.23 9.36 -9.66
N VAL A 72 -4.56 8.72 -8.70
CA VAL A 72 -3.36 7.95 -9.01
C VAL A 72 -3.72 6.76 -9.89
N ILE A 73 -4.83 6.09 -9.58
CA ILE A 73 -5.29 4.97 -10.41
C ILE A 73 -5.56 5.45 -11.83
N ALA A 74 -6.26 6.56 -11.98
CA ALA A 74 -6.63 7.08 -13.29
C ALA A 74 -5.41 7.57 -14.08
N ALA A 75 -4.35 7.97 -13.38
CA ALA A 75 -3.12 8.38 -14.04
C ALA A 75 -2.39 7.24 -14.71
N ASP A 76 -2.79 6.00 -14.42
CA ASP A 76 -2.24 4.81 -15.05
C ASP A 76 -0.71 4.74 -14.95
N MET A 77 -0.21 4.91 -13.74
CA MET A 77 1.23 4.90 -13.49
C MET A 77 1.80 3.48 -13.55
N PRO A 78 3.02 3.33 -14.06
CA PRO A 78 3.64 2.00 -14.11
C PRO A 78 4.11 1.57 -12.73
N LEU A 79 4.04 0.27 -12.49
CA LEU A 79 4.64 -0.36 -11.32
C LEU A 79 5.99 -0.89 -11.75
N THR A 80 7.05 -0.43 -11.10
CA THR A 80 8.40 -0.88 -11.42
C THR A 80 9.07 -1.44 -10.18
N MET A 81 10.04 -2.30 -10.38
CA MET A 81 10.70 -2.99 -9.29
C MET A 81 12.19 -2.71 -9.33
N GLU A 82 12.76 -2.54 -8.15
CA GLU A 82 14.19 -2.33 -8.00
C GLU A 82 14.67 -3.28 -6.91
N PHE A 83 15.81 -3.93 -7.12
CA PHE A 83 16.37 -4.81 -6.11
C PHE A 83 17.60 -4.16 -5.51
N ALA A 84 17.74 -4.24 -4.19
CA ALA A 84 18.85 -3.59 -3.51
C ALA A 84 19.23 -4.38 -2.28
N ASN A 85 20.44 -4.14 -1.79
CA ASN A 85 20.93 -4.77 -0.58
C ASN A 85 20.29 -4.05 0.61
N GLN A 86 19.86 -4.83 1.61
CA GLN A 86 19.21 -4.29 2.79
C GLN A 86 20.05 -3.23 3.49
N ASN A 87 21.37 -3.41 3.51
CA ASN A 87 22.26 -2.46 4.18
C ASN A 87 22.30 -1.08 3.50
N ASP A 88 21.99 -1.04 2.21
CA ASP A 88 22.04 0.23 1.46
C ASP A 88 20.76 1.03 1.64
N LEU A 89 19.77 0.48 2.30
CA LEU A 89 18.43 1.08 2.36
C LEU A 89 18.10 1.71 3.71
N ALA A 90 18.98 1.57 4.69
CA ALA A 90 18.68 2.03 6.05
C ALA A 90 18.31 3.50 6.12
N GLU A 91 18.86 4.33 5.24
CA GLU A 91 18.58 5.76 5.24
C GLU A 91 17.32 6.12 4.46
N ARG A 92 16.83 5.23 3.60
CA ARG A 92 15.69 5.52 2.74
C ARG A 92 14.37 5.00 3.30
N PHE A 93 14.41 3.94 4.08
CA PHE A 93 13.20 3.23 4.50
C PHE A 93 13.26 2.88 5.98
N ASP A 94 12.08 2.68 6.55
CA ASP A 94 11.92 2.25 7.93
C ASP A 94 12.08 0.72 7.97
N LEU A 95 13.29 0.27 8.25
CA LEU A 95 13.58 -1.17 8.23
C LEU A 95 12.89 -1.94 9.35
N GLU A 96 12.36 -1.23 10.36
CA GLU A 96 11.59 -1.89 11.41
C GLU A 96 10.32 -2.52 10.88
N ARG A 97 9.88 -2.10 9.70
CA ARG A 97 8.67 -2.64 9.08
C ARG A 97 8.92 -3.85 8.21
N LEU A 98 10.17 -4.27 8.08
CA LEU A 98 10.47 -5.47 7.32
C LEU A 98 10.21 -6.71 8.16
N PRO A 99 9.79 -7.82 7.56
CA PRO A 99 9.71 -9.10 8.28
C PRO A 99 11.08 -9.48 8.83
N GLU A 100 11.08 -10.13 9.98
CA GLU A 100 12.33 -10.53 10.61
C GLU A 100 13.17 -11.46 9.74
N ASP A 101 12.48 -12.27 8.94
CA ASP A 101 13.16 -13.25 8.09
C ASP A 101 13.34 -12.74 6.66
N ALA A 102 13.33 -11.42 6.48
CA ALA A 102 13.55 -10.84 5.16
C ALA A 102 14.94 -11.22 4.64
N SER A 103 15.02 -11.51 3.34
CA SER A 103 16.30 -11.81 2.73
C SER A 103 17.19 -10.57 2.73
N SER A 104 18.49 -10.78 2.56
CA SER A 104 19.42 -9.66 2.49
C SER A 104 19.20 -8.81 1.24
N THR A 105 18.60 -9.38 0.20
CA THR A 105 18.20 -8.64 -0.99
C THR A 105 16.72 -8.33 -0.87
N VAL A 106 16.38 -7.06 -0.96
CA VAL A 106 14.98 -6.64 -0.84
C VAL A 106 14.53 -5.99 -2.13
N ARG A 107 13.23 -6.01 -2.34
CA ARG A 107 12.64 -5.42 -3.53
C ARG A 107 11.95 -4.13 -3.16
N ILE A 108 12.23 -3.09 -3.93
CA ILE A 108 11.57 -1.80 -3.80
C ILE A 108 10.54 -1.73 -4.92
N VAL A 109 9.29 -1.49 -4.55
CA VAL A 109 8.21 -1.34 -5.52
C VAL A 109 7.91 0.14 -5.68
N HIS A 110 7.94 0.62 -6.91
CA HIS A 110 7.63 2.02 -7.24
C HIS A 110 6.28 2.09 -7.93
N VAL A 111 5.40 2.97 -7.45
CA VAL A 111 4.16 3.29 -8.13
C VAL A 111 4.41 4.60 -8.86
N GLY A 112 4.90 4.51 -10.10
CA GLY A 112 5.35 5.68 -10.84
C GLY A 112 6.35 6.46 -10.00
N ASP A 113 6.13 7.76 -9.88
CA ASP A 113 6.91 8.61 -8.98
C ASP A 113 6.10 9.00 -7.75
N TYR A 114 4.99 8.33 -7.50
CA TYR A 114 4.09 8.66 -6.40
C TYR A 114 4.48 8.00 -5.08
N ASP A 115 4.90 6.75 -5.11
CA ASP A 115 5.19 5.99 -3.90
C ASP A 115 6.30 4.99 -4.15
N GLU A 116 7.08 4.70 -3.11
CA GLU A 116 8.05 3.61 -3.14
C GLU A 116 8.01 2.91 -1.80
N CYS A 117 8.17 1.60 -1.83
CA CYS A 117 8.03 0.80 -0.62
C CYS A 117 8.75 -0.53 -0.76
N LEU A 118 9.32 -0.98 0.34
CA LEU A 118 9.89 -2.33 0.39
C LEU A 118 8.74 -3.32 0.41
N CYS A 119 8.73 -4.26 -0.51
CA CYS A 119 7.63 -5.21 -0.60
C CYS A 119 8.00 -6.42 -1.42
N ALA A 120 7.56 -7.59 -0.97
CA ALA A 120 7.81 -8.86 -1.65
C ALA A 120 6.61 -9.37 -2.44
N GLY A 121 5.44 -8.76 -2.31
CA GLY A 121 4.22 -9.28 -2.89
C GLY A 121 4.03 -8.94 -4.36
N LYS A 122 2.97 -9.45 -4.93
CA LYS A 122 2.63 -9.25 -6.33
C LYS A 122 1.81 -7.98 -6.52
N HIS A 123 2.05 -7.31 -7.65
CA HIS A 123 1.38 -6.06 -7.98
C HIS A 123 0.85 -6.10 -9.42
N VAL A 124 -0.05 -5.18 -9.72
CA VAL A 124 -0.47 -4.98 -11.10
C VAL A 124 0.66 -4.32 -11.90
N ASP A 125 0.58 -4.35 -13.21
CA ASP A 125 1.61 -3.74 -14.05
C ASP A 125 1.50 -2.22 -14.07
N HIS A 126 0.29 -1.69 -14.00
CA HIS A 126 0.07 -0.24 -13.93
C HIS A 126 -1.24 0.02 -13.21
N THR A 127 -1.36 1.23 -12.68
CA THR A 127 -2.42 1.52 -11.69
C THR A 127 -3.83 1.44 -12.24
N ALA A 128 -4.03 1.69 -13.53
CA ALA A 128 -5.39 1.61 -14.08
C ALA A 128 -5.99 0.22 -13.93
N GLN A 129 -5.16 -0.80 -13.78
CA GLN A 129 -5.65 -2.18 -13.61
C GLN A 129 -6.32 -2.41 -12.26
N ILE A 130 -6.19 -1.47 -11.33
CA ILE A 130 -6.83 -1.57 -10.01
C ILE A 130 -8.35 -1.40 -10.12
N GLY A 131 -8.80 -0.53 -11.01
CA GLY A 131 -10.21 -0.18 -11.12
C GLY A 131 -10.54 1.00 -10.21
N HIS A 132 -11.67 0.95 -9.53
CA HIS A 132 -12.13 2.05 -8.68
C HIS A 132 -11.95 1.71 -7.21
N PHE A 133 -11.35 2.64 -6.47
CA PHE A 133 -11.08 2.47 -5.04
C PHE A 133 -12.16 3.20 -4.24
N ARG A 134 -12.64 2.55 -3.19
CA ARG A 134 -13.67 3.15 -2.32
C ARG A 134 -13.36 2.83 -0.86
N ILE A 135 -13.33 3.85 -0.02
CA ILE A 135 -13.22 3.64 1.42
C ILE A 135 -14.63 3.33 1.92
N SER A 136 -14.84 2.09 2.35
CA SER A 136 -16.18 1.65 2.73
C SER A 136 -16.51 1.97 4.18
N SER A 137 -15.50 2.08 5.04
CA SER A 137 -15.72 2.48 6.44
C SER A 137 -14.41 2.91 7.08
N THR A 138 -14.53 3.63 8.18
CA THR A 138 -13.38 4.02 9.00
C THR A 138 -13.76 3.80 10.46
N ARG A 139 -12.74 3.60 11.28
CA ARG A 139 -12.93 3.43 12.71
C ARG A 139 -11.70 3.96 13.43
N PHE A 140 -11.92 4.70 14.50
CA PHE A 140 -10.83 5.19 15.32
C PHE A 140 -11.04 4.73 16.75
N GLN A 141 -10.00 4.13 17.35
CA GLN A 141 -10.05 3.65 18.71
C GLN A 141 -8.64 3.61 19.31
N GLU A 142 -8.48 4.29 20.41
CA GLU A 142 -7.23 4.22 21.21
C GLU A 142 -5.96 4.43 20.38
N GLY A 143 -5.95 5.51 19.60
CA GLY A 143 -4.76 5.85 18.81
C GLY A 143 -4.59 5.08 17.52
N THR A 144 -5.55 4.22 17.17
CA THR A 144 -5.51 3.46 15.94
C THR A 144 -6.65 3.87 15.03
N LEU A 145 -6.30 4.29 13.82
CA LEU A 145 -7.27 4.60 12.77
C LEU A 145 -7.30 3.43 11.79
N ARG A 146 -8.46 2.81 11.65
CA ARG A 146 -8.65 1.75 10.69
C ARG A 146 -9.37 2.27 9.46
N LEU A 147 -8.79 2.03 8.29
CA LEU A 147 -9.44 2.32 7.03
C LEU A 147 -9.76 1.00 6.34
N VAL A 148 -11.01 0.86 5.92
CA VAL A 148 -11.45 -0.33 5.20
C VAL A 148 -11.79 0.10 3.79
N PHE A 149 -11.22 -0.57 2.78
CA PHE A 149 -11.50 -0.20 1.40
C PHE A 149 -11.95 -1.40 0.58
N ARG A 150 -12.62 -1.11 -0.51
CA ARG A 150 -13.05 -2.08 -1.50
C ARG A 150 -12.70 -1.58 -2.88
N LEU A 151 -12.55 -2.49 -3.81
CA LEU A 151 -12.34 -2.16 -5.21
C LEU A 151 -13.60 -2.50 -5.97
N ASP A 152 -14.10 -1.56 -6.74
CA ASP A 152 -15.34 -1.72 -7.49
C ASP A 152 -15.08 -1.81 -8.98
N GLY A 153 -14.08 -2.55 -9.38
CA GLY A 153 -13.78 -2.74 -10.77
C GLY A 153 -14.46 -3.99 -11.28
N GLU A 154 -15.10 -3.89 -12.37
CA GLU A 154 -15.80 -5.02 -12.90
C GLU A 154 -14.88 -5.99 -13.58
N ASN A 155 -13.67 -5.67 -13.77
CA ASN A 155 -12.77 -6.54 -14.50
C ASN A 155 -11.94 -7.43 -13.62
N PHE A 156 -12.31 -7.53 -12.42
CA PHE A 156 -11.57 -8.38 -11.49
C PHE A 156 -12.03 -9.79 -11.54
#